data_d687a6908af3e8760edbfbff6a309e1a
#
_entry.id   d687a6908af3e8760edbfbff6a309e1a
#
_cell.length_a   1.000
_cell.length_b   1.000
_cell.length_c   1.000
_cell.angle_alpha   90.00
_cell.angle_beta   90.00
_cell.angle_gamma   90.00
#
_symmetry.space_group_name_H-M   'P 1'
#
loop_
_entity.id
_entity.type
_entity.pdbx_description
1 polymer ?
#
loop_
_entity_poly.entity_id
_entity_poly.type
_entity_poly.pdbx_seq_one_letter_code
_entity_poly.pdbx_strand_id
1 'polypeptide(L)'
;MVEDRDSYYSWAPLVDSLLDAYESEGDFHTVIEVEKANETRKHVEMVVPLLTMEELAEQVDHSRAVLNRFYGENCIDQYYTYRQRMASGSQPMTRSQEKTLYGESWKIVQALRASVIESMKEGITKETPVLLACSGGVDSIALLHFLYLEGFTQVGVFAMDHGLRPEAVEEVSLVEWYALQLGMPCYSVQEAVEEKAAHHKVSFEMMGRELRYQHLRRIADEEGYEYIVTAHHKDDQAETVLAHMLRGAGLEGLQGMQAVSDDIWRPCLSVPKDMLIQYAQWLHCFHGEDASNQDTIYDRNWIRQILVPTCEERYPGAVDALNRMSRLIQQDVSYLQGEVERLEKQYVQQEGNTIVLDKRGLLGEHDALVSRLWKRLLSPYVRGEQLGQKVVDALLSLVKGPKGKEFHWRQVQVFTSYDTIKVVLCGDIENKET
;
A
#
# COMPACT_ATOMS: atom_id res chain seq x y z
N MET A 1 -22.70 12.97 -10.39
CA MET A 1 -22.45 14.41 -10.10
C MET A 1 -20.97 14.49 -9.87
N VAL A 2 -20.27 15.20 -10.74
CA VAL A 2 -18.83 15.47 -10.58
C VAL A 2 -18.78 16.55 -9.51
N GLU A 3 -18.54 16.16 -8.26
CA GLU A 3 -18.26 17.11 -7.20
C GLU A 3 -16.86 17.65 -7.41
N ASP A 4 -16.76 18.97 -7.36
CA ASP A 4 -15.63 19.78 -7.73
C ASP A 4 -14.38 19.38 -6.92
N ARG A 5 -13.31 18.91 -7.61
CA ARG A 5 -12.02 18.52 -7.01
C ARG A 5 -11.39 19.62 -6.16
N ASP A 6 -11.66 20.89 -6.51
CA ASP A 6 -11.08 22.05 -5.85
C ASP A 6 -11.67 22.31 -4.45
N SER A 7 -12.81 21.67 -4.12
CA SER A 7 -13.47 21.88 -2.82
C SER A 7 -12.72 21.25 -1.64
N TYR A 8 -12.01 20.15 -1.83
CA TYR A 8 -11.34 19.42 -0.73
C TYR A 8 -10.07 20.13 -0.22
N TYR A 9 -9.34 20.83 -1.07
CA TYR A 9 -8.08 21.50 -0.70
C TYR A 9 -8.27 22.79 0.12
N SER A 10 -9.47 23.36 0.12
CA SER A 10 -9.74 24.67 0.71
C SER A 10 -10.18 24.64 2.17
N TRP A 11 -10.51 23.46 2.71
CA TRP A 11 -11.21 23.33 3.99
C TRP A 11 -10.33 23.31 5.23
N ALA A 12 -9.14 22.72 5.16
CA ALA A 12 -8.30 22.54 6.34
C ALA A 12 -7.94 23.86 7.05
N PRO A 13 -7.52 24.93 6.35
CA PRO A 13 -7.26 26.22 6.99
C PRO A 13 -8.53 26.88 7.57
N LEU A 14 -9.67 26.64 6.94
CA LEU A 14 -10.94 27.21 7.40
C LEU A 14 -11.45 26.49 8.64
N VAL A 15 -11.45 25.15 8.64
CA VAL A 15 -11.83 24.34 9.81
C VAL A 15 -10.92 24.63 11.00
N ASP A 16 -9.62 24.79 10.77
CA ASP A 16 -8.66 25.18 11.80
C ASP A 16 -8.98 26.53 12.40
N SER A 17 -9.27 27.53 11.55
CA SER A 17 -9.65 28.87 12.00
C SER A 17 -10.98 28.88 12.75
N LEU A 18 -11.90 27.98 12.35
CA LEU A 18 -13.21 27.82 13.01
C LEU A 18 -13.08 27.15 14.38
N LEU A 19 -12.24 26.12 14.51
CA LEU A 19 -11.95 25.48 15.79
C LEU A 19 -11.32 26.50 16.76
N ASP A 20 -10.34 27.29 16.28
CA ASP A 20 -9.70 28.33 17.09
C ASP A 20 -10.69 29.42 17.52
N ALA A 21 -11.58 29.86 16.63
CA ALA A 21 -12.61 30.88 16.94
C ALA A 21 -13.66 30.32 17.91
N TYR A 22 -14.11 29.09 17.72
CA TYR A 22 -15.10 28.46 18.61
C TYR A 22 -14.55 28.24 20.02
N GLU A 23 -13.27 27.91 20.18
CA GLU A 23 -12.63 27.72 21.48
C GLU A 23 -12.28 29.00 22.19
N SER A 24 -11.97 30.08 21.43
CA SER A 24 -11.57 31.35 22.04
C SER A 24 -12.73 32.19 22.54
N GLU A 25 -13.89 32.16 21.90
CA GLU A 25 -14.99 33.11 22.18
C GLU A 25 -16.40 32.49 22.27
N GLY A 26 -16.56 31.21 21.87
CA GLY A 26 -17.87 30.54 21.93
C GLY A 26 -18.93 31.12 21.01
N ASP A 27 -18.54 31.99 20.04
CA ASP A 27 -19.47 32.76 19.22
C ASP A 27 -19.13 32.67 17.72
N PHE A 28 -20.12 32.27 16.92
CA PHE A 28 -20.02 32.14 15.46
C PHE A 28 -19.82 33.46 14.71
N HIS A 29 -19.94 34.61 15.36
CA HIS A 29 -19.72 35.90 14.70
C HIS A 29 -18.27 36.10 14.23
N THR A 30 -17.28 35.48 14.88
CA THR A 30 -15.87 35.60 14.54
C THR A 30 -15.54 34.84 13.24
N VAL A 31 -16.29 33.82 12.89
CA VAL A 31 -16.14 33.03 11.65
C VAL A 31 -16.39 33.92 10.43
N ILE A 32 -17.36 34.83 10.47
CA ILE A 32 -17.68 35.73 9.34
C ILE A 32 -16.54 36.74 9.10
N GLU A 33 -15.80 37.13 10.14
CA GLU A 33 -14.64 38.02 9.99
C GLU A 33 -13.42 37.33 9.41
N VAL A 34 -13.23 36.03 9.69
CA VAL A 34 -12.19 35.23 9.09
C VAL A 34 -12.45 34.99 7.59
N GLU A 35 -13.69 34.76 7.20
CA GLU A 35 -14.09 34.70 5.80
C GLU A 35 -13.76 35.99 5.04
N LYS A 36 -14.13 37.15 5.61
CA LYS A 36 -13.82 38.48 5.04
C LYS A 36 -12.31 38.77 4.98
N ALA A 37 -11.54 38.30 5.94
CA ALA A 37 -10.06 38.43 5.94
C ALA A 37 -9.39 37.56 4.86
N ASN A 38 -9.95 36.42 4.52
CA ASN A 38 -9.46 35.57 3.44
C ASN A 38 -9.82 36.08 2.05
N GLU A 39 -10.97 36.73 1.87
CA GLU A 39 -11.32 37.42 0.60
C GLU A 39 -10.35 38.54 0.23
N THR A 40 -9.70 39.18 1.21
CA THR A 40 -8.73 40.26 1.01
C THR A 40 -7.32 39.76 0.67
N ARG A 41 -6.98 38.47 0.86
CA ARG A 41 -5.73 37.86 0.41
C ARG A 41 -5.84 37.35 -1.03
N LYS A 42 -5.93 38.28 -1.97
CA LYS A 42 -5.83 37.99 -3.41
C LYS A 42 -4.45 37.41 -3.74
N HIS A 43 -4.33 36.09 -3.82
CA HIS A 43 -3.43 35.36 -4.72
C HIS A 43 -3.53 33.83 -4.61
N VAL A 44 -4.65 33.31 -4.19
CA VAL A 44 -4.98 31.91 -4.44
C VAL A 44 -6.42 31.94 -4.97
N GLU A 45 -6.61 31.66 -6.25
CA GLU A 45 -7.92 31.31 -6.80
C GLU A 45 -8.32 29.93 -6.23
N MET A 46 -8.70 29.91 -4.96
CA MET A 46 -9.44 28.80 -4.43
C MET A 46 -10.92 29.21 -4.42
N VAL A 47 -11.68 28.56 -5.27
CA VAL A 47 -13.13 28.56 -5.17
C VAL A 47 -13.47 27.75 -3.92
N VAL A 48 -13.51 28.40 -2.77
CA VAL A 48 -14.09 27.81 -1.56
C VAL A 48 -15.59 27.69 -1.85
N PRO A 49 -16.18 26.48 -1.89
CA PRO A 49 -17.63 26.40 -1.91
C PRO A 49 -18.12 27.13 -0.66
N LEU A 50 -18.99 28.09 -0.83
CA LEU A 50 -19.64 28.79 0.27
C LEU A 50 -20.46 27.76 1.03
N LEU A 51 -19.87 27.17 2.08
CA LEU A 51 -20.63 26.38 3.03
C LEU A 51 -21.63 27.26 3.73
N THR A 52 -22.80 26.71 3.95
CA THR A 52 -23.75 27.29 4.87
C THR A 52 -23.20 27.23 6.30
N MET A 53 -23.63 28.13 7.19
CA MET A 53 -23.24 28.09 8.60
C MET A 53 -23.61 26.76 9.28
N GLU A 54 -24.65 26.06 8.79
CA GLU A 54 -25.05 24.76 9.26
C GLU A 54 -24.01 23.68 8.86
N GLU A 55 -23.55 23.66 7.61
CA GLU A 55 -22.51 22.73 7.13
C GLU A 55 -21.18 22.93 7.84
N LEU A 56 -20.82 24.19 8.15
CA LEU A 56 -19.65 24.54 8.95
C LEU A 56 -19.76 24.03 10.39
N ALA A 57 -20.92 24.24 11.02
CA ALA A 57 -21.19 23.77 12.38
C ALA A 57 -21.12 22.22 12.44
N GLU A 58 -21.68 21.52 11.46
CA GLU A 58 -21.58 20.05 11.35
C GLU A 58 -20.13 19.59 11.23
N GLN A 59 -19.29 20.28 10.47
CA GLN A 59 -17.87 19.93 10.33
C GLN A 59 -17.09 20.13 11.63
N VAL A 60 -17.31 21.23 12.34
CA VAL A 60 -16.71 21.50 13.65
C VAL A 60 -17.16 20.46 14.68
N ASP A 61 -18.45 20.16 14.73
CA ASP A 61 -18.99 19.16 15.65
C ASP A 61 -18.49 17.75 15.32
N HIS A 62 -18.35 17.41 14.03
CA HIS A 62 -17.77 16.15 13.58
C HIS A 62 -16.30 16.03 14.04
N SER A 63 -15.47 17.04 13.78
CA SER A 63 -14.06 17.06 14.18
C SER A 63 -13.91 16.95 15.70
N ARG A 64 -14.73 17.69 16.46
CA ARG A 64 -14.76 17.59 17.93
C ARG A 64 -15.20 16.22 18.41
N ALA A 65 -16.23 15.63 17.81
CA ALA A 65 -16.70 14.30 18.15
C ALA A 65 -15.62 13.23 17.90
N VAL A 66 -14.91 13.33 16.77
CA VAL A 66 -13.77 12.42 16.45
C VAL A 66 -12.67 12.57 17.50
N LEU A 67 -12.22 13.78 17.79
CA LEU A 67 -11.19 14.02 18.80
C LEU A 67 -11.60 13.51 20.19
N ASN A 68 -12.83 13.78 20.62
CA ASN A 68 -13.33 13.32 21.91
C ASN A 68 -13.41 11.79 22.04
N ARG A 69 -13.67 11.08 20.95
CA ARG A 69 -13.68 9.60 20.93
C ARG A 69 -12.31 9.02 21.24
N PHE A 70 -11.25 9.61 20.69
CA PHE A 70 -9.89 9.09 20.84
C PHE A 70 -9.13 9.61 22.05
N TYR A 71 -9.50 10.79 22.58
CA TYR A 71 -8.73 11.48 23.62
C TYR A 71 -9.49 11.85 24.89
N GLY A 72 -10.82 11.79 24.86
CA GLY A 72 -11.62 12.28 25.97
C GLY A 72 -11.48 13.79 26.21
N GLU A 73 -11.81 14.22 27.43
CA GLU A 73 -11.90 15.66 27.77
C GLU A 73 -10.57 16.43 27.72
N ASN A 74 -9.42 15.74 27.68
CA ASN A 74 -8.08 16.36 27.62
C ASN A 74 -7.50 16.42 26.20
N CYS A 75 -8.33 16.28 25.16
CA CYS A 75 -7.87 16.26 23.78
C CYS A 75 -7.27 17.59 23.30
N ILE A 76 -7.69 18.71 23.89
CA ILE A 76 -7.35 20.07 23.44
C ILE A 76 -5.85 20.32 23.50
N ASP A 77 -5.18 20.08 24.64
CA ASP A 77 -3.74 20.33 24.79
C ASP A 77 -2.88 19.45 23.83
N GLN A 78 -3.32 18.22 23.62
CA GLN A 78 -2.66 17.30 22.71
C GLN A 78 -2.85 17.72 21.24
N TYR A 79 -4.05 18.19 20.91
CA TYR A 79 -4.37 18.75 19.60
C TYR A 79 -3.52 19.99 19.27
N TYR A 80 -3.40 20.95 20.21
CA TYR A 80 -2.54 22.12 20.02
C TYR A 80 -1.07 21.76 19.88
N THR A 81 -0.59 20.79 20.65
CA THR A 81 0.79 20.27 20.52
C THR A 81 1.00 19.65 19.13
N TYR A 82 0.05 18.86 18.67
CA TYR A 82 0.05 18.28 17.33
C TYR A 82 0.09 19.38 16.24
N ARG A 83 -0.80 20.35 16.29
CA ARG A 83 -0.85 21.48 15.33
C ARG A 83 0.45 22.26 15.29
N GLN A 84 1.01 22.61 16.44
CA GLN A 84 2.29 23.32 16.51
C GLN A 84 3.42 22.54 15.82
N ARG A 85 3.48 21.24 16.02
CA ARG A 85 4.48 20.37 15.37
C ARG A 85 4.27 20.30 13.87
N MET A 86 3.03 20.12 13.42
CA MET A 86 2.70 20.09 12.00
C MET A 86 3.02 21.43 11.32
N ALA A 87 2.61 22.54 11.89
CA ALA A 87 2.92 23.88 11.36
C ALA A 87 4.41 24.15 11.30
N SER A 88 5.17 23.77 12.33
CA SER A 88 6.61 23.93 12.37
C SER A 88 7.36 23.02 11.39
N GLY A 89 6.90 21.77 11.24
CA GLY A 89 7.51 20.78 10.38
C GLY A 89 7.26 21.01 8.89
N SER A 90 6.16 21.67 8.52
CA SER A 90 5.80 21.96 7.13
C SER A 90 6.59 23.11 6.50
N GLN A 91 7.33 23.88 7.29
CA GLN A 91 8.10 25.01 6.80
C GLN A 91 9.53 24.56 6.38
N PRO A 92 10.12 25.14 5.32
CA PRO A 92 11.50 24.90 4.97
C PRO A 92 12.42 25.27 6.14
N MET A 93 13.14 24.30 6.66
CA MET A 93 14.01 24.46 7.82
C MET A 93 15.45 24.10 7.49
N THR A 94 16.40 24.72 8.19
CA THR A 94 17.78 24.26 8.19
C THR A 94 17.90 22.95 8.97
N ARG A 95 18.92 22.13 8.66
CA ARG A 95 19.20 20.89 9.39
C ARG A 95 19.30 21.08 10.91
N SER A 96 19.80 22.24 11.36
CA SER A 96 19.90 22.57 12.79
C SER A 96 18.52 22.81 13.41
N GLN A 97 17.65 23.52 12.71
CA GLN A 97 16.27 23.79 13.15
C GLN A 97 15.46 22.50 13.19
N GLU A 98 15.57 21.66 12.16
CA GLU A 98 14.95 20.33 12.15
C GLU A 98 15.40 19.48 13.34
N LYS A 99 16.73 19.42 13.59
CA LYS A 99 17.24 18.65 14.72
C LYS A 99 16.73 19.17 16.06
N THR A 100 16.51 20.46 16.19
CA THR A 100 15.92 21.07 17.39
C THR A 100 14.43 20.71 17.50
N LEU A 101 13.69 20.78 16.41
CA LEU A 101 12.26 20.43 16.37
C LEU A 101 12.02 18.95 16.71
N TYR A 102 12.75 18.04 16.02
CA TYR A 102 12.58 16.61 16.19
C TYR A 102 13.22 16.06 17.49
N GLY A 103 14.20 16.78 18.06
CA GLY A 103 14.84 16.36 19.32
C GLY A 103 15.38 14.92 19.25
N GLU A 104 14.93 14.08 20.18
CA GLU A 104 15.29 12.65 20.23
C GLU A 104 14.77 11.86 19.03
N SER A 105 13.66 12.28 18.45
CA SER A 105 13.06 11.64 17.26
C SER A 105 13.82 11.93 15.96
N TRP A 106 14.85 12.79 15.99
CA TRP A 106 15.66 13.10 14.81
C TRP A 106 16.23 11.85 14.12
N LYS A 107 16.71 10.87 14.89
CA LYS A 107 17.24 9.61 14.34
C LYS A 107 16.15 8.81 13.61
N ILE A 108 14.94 8.81 14.14
CA ILE A 108 13.79 8.12 13.57
C ILE A 108 13.43 8.78 12.23
N VAL A 109 13.31 10.10 12.20
CA VAL A 109 13.01 10.85 10.96
C VAL A 109 14.08 10.60 9.89
N GLN A 110 15.36 10.57 10.26
CA GLN A 110 16.43 10.26 9.30
C GLN A 110 16.35 8.81 8.77
N ALA A 111 15.98 7.85 9.62
CA ALA A 111 15.78 6.47 9.19
C ALA A 111 14.60 6.33 8.23
N LEU A 112 13.47 7.00 8.51
CA LEU A 112 12.31 7.07 7.63
C LEU A 112 12.67 7.71 6.28
N ARG A 113 13.36 8.86 6.30
CA ARG A 113 13.84 9.53 5.08
C ARG A 113 14.74 8.62 4.24
N ALA A 114 15.69 7.95 4.88
CA ALA A 114 16.59 7.02 4.18
C ALA A 114 15.81 5.87 3.53
N SER A 115 14.85 5.29 4.23
CA SER A 115 13.99 4.21 3.70
C SER A 115 13.16 4.68 2.51
N VAL A 116 12.53 5.85 2.63
CA VAL A 116 11.72 6.43 1.54
C VAL A 116 12.60 6.69 0.32
N ILE A 117 13.75 7.36 0.48
CA ILE A 117 14.67 7.64 -0.62
C ILE A 117 15.18 6.34 -1.27
N GLU A 118 15.57 5.34 -0.47
CA GLU A 118 16.02 4.04 -1.00
C GLU A 118 14.91 3.32 -1.79
N SER A 119 13.66 3.48 -1.36
CA SER A 119 12.49 2.86 -2.01
C SER A 119 12.00 3.60 -3.26
N MET A 120 12.35 4.88 -3.43
CA MET A 120 12.00 5.66 -4.62
C MET A 120 12.83 5.15 -5.79
N LYS A 121 12.14 4.57 -6.79
CA LYS A 121 12.78 4.20 -8.07
C LYS A 121 12.80 5.41 -9.01
N GLU A 122 13.53 5.28 -10.11
CA GLU A 122 13.45 6.24 -11.20
C GLU A 122 11.98 6.51 -11.55
N GLY A 123 11.54 7.76 -11.45
CA GLY A 123 10.17 8.19 -11.71
C GLY A 123 9.35 8.53 -10.47
N ILE A 124 9.65 8.01 -9.28
CA ILE A 124 8.95 8.42 -8.07
C ILE A 124 9.64 9.64 -7.47
N THR A 125 8.89 10.73 -7.34
CA THR A 125 9.33 12.00 -6.73
C THR A 125 8.30 12.45 -5.68
N LYS A 126 8.53 13.58 -5.04
CA LYS A 126 7.56 14.16 -4.10
C LYS A 126 6.31 14.74 -4.79
N GLU A 127 6.39 14.95 -6.08
CA GLU A 127 5.32 15.44 -6.95
C GLU A 127 4.54 14.31 -7.61
N THR A 128 5.01 13.06 -7.50
CA THR A 128 4.30 11.89 -8.04
C THR A 128 2.97 11.70 -7.34
N PRO A 129 1.84 11.62 -8.08
CA PRO A 129 0.53 11.38 -7.49
C PRO A 129 0.46 10.00 -6.84
N VAL A 130 0.13 9.96 -5.54
CA VAL A 130 0.07 8.71 -4.77
C VAL A 130 -1.20 8.61 -3.94
N LEU A 131 -1.77 7.41 -3.85
CA LEU A 131 -2.95 7.10 -3.04
C LEU A 131 -2.54 6.24 -1.83
N LEU A 132 -2.57 6.82 -0.63
CA LEU A 132 -2.22 6.12 0.61
C LEU A 132 -3.39 5.28 1.12
N ALA A 133 -3.19 3.98 1.23
CA ALA A 133 -4.11 3.10 1.95
C ALA A 133 -3.93 3.29 3.46
N CYS A 134 -4.85 4.01 4.09
CA CYS A 134 -4.83 4.38 5.50
C CYS A 134 -5.91 3.62 6.27
N SER A 135 -5.51 2.74 7.19
CA SER A 135 -6.43 1.92 7.99
C SER A 135 -6.82 2.57 9.33
N GLY A 136 -6.32 3.77 9.64
CA GLY A 136 -6.47 4.37 10.96
C GLY A 136 -5.50 3.83 12.03
N GLY A 137 -4.79 2.74 11.74
CA GLY A 137 -3.76 2.20 12.64
C GLY A 137 -2.47 3.01 12.64
N VAL A 138 -1.65 2.85 13.69
CA VAL A 138 -0.44 3.64 13.97
C VAL A 138 0.51 3.75 12.78
N ASP A 139 0.74 2.64 12.05
CA ASP A 139 1.71 2.61 10.94
C ASP A 139 1.27 3.48 9.76
N SER A 140 -0.03 3.40 9.41
CA SER A 140 -0.61 4.17 8.30
C SER A 140 -0.75 5.65 8.64
N ILE A 141 -1.12 5.98 9.87
CA ILE A 141 -1.18 7.37 10.36
C ILE A 141 0.22 7.99 10.44
N ALA A 142 1.21 7.25 10.95
CA ALA A 142 2.61 7.71 10.96
C ALA A 142 3.12 8.02 9.54
N LEU A 143 2.82 7.15 8.57
CA LEU A 143 3.23 7.36 7.19
C LEU A 143 2.50 8.54 6.55
N LEU A 144 1.21 8.72 6.80
CA LEU A 144 0.42 9.86 6.33
C LEU A 144 1.10 11.19 6.71
N HIS A 145 1.40 11.34 8.00
CA HIS A 145 2.05 12.54 8.52
C HIS A 145 3.49 12.70 8.01
N PHE A 146 4.20 11.60 7.85
CA PHE A 146 5.54 11.62 7.30
C PHE A 146 5.55 12.14 5.86
N LEU A 147 4.66 11.65 4.99
CA LEU A 147 4.55 12.12 3.61
C LEU A 147 4.23 13.61 3.55
N TYR A 148 3.29 14.08 4.39
CA TYR A 148 2.94 15.50 4.49
C TYR A 148 4.15 16.36 4.90
N LEU A 149 4.81 16.02 6.02
CA LEU A 149 5.94 16.79 6.55
C LEU A 149 7.17 16.77 5.64
N GLU A 150 7.34 15.72 4.87
CA GLU A 150 8.41 15.63 3.85
C GLU A 150 8.06 16.38 2.55
N GLY A 151 6.84 16.94 2.45
CA GLY A 151 6.44 17.77 1.32
C GLY A 151 6.06 16.99 0.06
N PHE A 152 5.44 15.83 0.22
CA PHE A 152 4.75 15.18 -0.89
C PHE A 152 3.48 15.97 -1.21
N THR A 153 3.33 16.44 -2.45
CA THR A 153 2.32 17.43 -2.82
C THR A 153 1.04 16.85 -3.41
N GLN A 154 1.08 15.61 -3.88
CA GLN A 154 -0.07 14.96 -4.53
C GLN A 154 -0.38 13.62 -3.84
N VAL A 155 -0.89 13.72 -2.60
CA VAL A 155 -1.25 12.57 -1.77
C VAL A 155 -2.76 12.53 -1.58
N GLY A 156 -3.40 11.47 -2.08
CA GLY A 156 -4.76 11.11 -1.71
C GLY A 156 -4.75 10.07 -0.60
N VAL A 157 -5.81 10.02 0.19
CA VAL A 157 -5.97 9.10 1.31
C VAL A 157 -7.18 8.20 1.08
N PHE A 158 -7.01 6.90 1.25
CA PHE A 158 -8.10 5.92 1.14
C PHE A 158 -8.31 5.20 2.46
N ALA A 159 -9.56 5.15 2.92
CA ALA A 159 -9.98 4.39 4.10
C ALA A 159 -11.12 3.42 3.75
N MET A 160 -11.16 2.26 4.40
CA MET A 160 -12.20 1.26 4.16
C MET A 160 -12.72 0.70 5.48
N ASP A 161 -14.03 0.86 5.68
CA ASP A 161 -14.77 0.13 6.71
C ASP A 161 -15.14 -1.25 6.17
N HIS A 162 -14.72 -2.29 6.88
CA HIS A 162 -14.99 -3.69 6.53
C HIS A 162 -16.39 -4.17 6.96
N GLY A 163 -17.17 -3.32 7.65
CA GLY A 163 -18.53 -3.64 8.11
C GLY A 163 -18.60 -4.67 9.24
N LEU A 164 -17.49 -4.92 9.96
CA LEU A 164 -17.46 -5.92 11.04
C LEU A 164 -17.77 -5.35 12.41
N ARG A 165 -17.33 -4.14 12.68
CA ARG A 165 -17.32 -3.57 14.03
C ARG A 165 -17.79 -2.12 14.00
N PRO A 166 -18.55 -1.68 15.01
CA PRO A 166 -18.92 -0.26 15.14
C PRO A 166 -17.69 0.66 15.20
N GLU A 167 -16.59 0.20 15.80
CA GLU A 167 -15.34 0.96 15.97
C GLU A 167 -14.64 1.23 14.63
N ALA A 168 -14.88 0.41 13.59
CA ALA A 168 -14.31 0.63 12.25
C ALA A 168 -14.79 1.95 11.63
N VAL A 169 -16.01 2.37 11.93
CA VAL A 169 -16.53 3.70 11.53
C VAL A 169 -15.72 4.82 12.17
N GLU A 170 -15.30 4.63 13.43
CA GLU A 170 -14.50 5.62 14.15
C GLU A 170 -13.07 5.72 13.56
N GLU A 171 -12.47 4.58 13.17
CA GLU A 171 -11.18 4.54 12.50
C GLU A 171 -11.22 5.27 11.15
N VAL A 172 -12.27 5.06 10.35
CA VAL A 172 -12.47 5.79 9.09
C VAL A 172 -12.66 7.28 9.36
N SER A 173 -13.50 7.65 10.33
CA SER A 173 -13.73 9.07 10.70
C SER A 173 -12.43 9.75 11.16
N LEU A 174 -11.54 9.03 11.84
CA LEU A 174 -10.22 9.54 12.21
C LEU A 174 -9.35 9.83 10.98
N VAL A 175 -9.35 8.92 10.00
CA VAL A 175 -8.59 9.10 8.75
C VAL A 175 -9.13 10.29 7.96
N GLU A 176 -10.46 10.41 7.83
CA GLU A 176 -11.11 11.55 7.17
C GLU A 176 -10.76 12.87 7.85
N TRP A 177 -10.78 12.89 9.19
CA TRP A 177 -10.38 14.06 9.96
C TRP A 177 -8.93 14.46 9.69
N TYR A 178 -7.98 13.50 9.70
CA TYR A 178 -6.58 13.81 9.38
C TYR A 178 -6.40 14.29 7.96
N ALA A 179 -7.05 13.65 6.99
CA ALA A 179 -6.97 14.07 5.60
C ALA A 179 -7.46 15.54 5.44
N LEU A 180 -8.57 15.88 6.10
CA LEU A 180 -9.09 17.24 6.14
C LEU A 180 -8.08 18.22 6.76
N GLN A 181 -7.50 17.90 7.93
CA GLN A 181 -6.51 18.74 8.61
C GLN A 181 -5.25 18.97 7.78
N LEU A 182 -4.87 17.99 6.95
CA LEU A 182 -3.68 18.04 6.09
C LEU A 182 -3.98 18.58 4.68
N GLY A 183 -5.25 18.91 4.39
CA GLY A 183 -5.68 19.38 3.06
C GLY A 183 -5.52 18.34 1.97
N MET A 184 -5.73 17.07 2.28
CA MET A 184 -5.58 15.94 1.35
C MET A 184 -6.95 15.40 0.94
N PRO A 185 -7.15 15.02 -0.35
CA PRO A 185 -8.35 14.31 -0.77
C PRO A 185 -8.50 12.99 0.00
N CYS A 186 -9.72 12.68 0.47
CA CYS A 186 -10.02 11.45 1.17
C CYS A 186 -11.15 10.69 0.49
N TYR A 187 -10.96 9.39 0.32
CA TYR A 187 -11.91 8.47 -0.30
C TYR A 187 -12.23 7.37 0.72
N SER A 188 -13.43 7.39 1.25
CA SER A 188 -13.89 6.37 2.19
C SER A 188 -14.91 5.45 1.56
N VAL A 189 -14.82 4.15 1.89
CA VAL A 189 -15.72 3.12 1.37
C VAL A 189 -16.13 2.20 2.51
N GLN A 190 -17.41 1.84 2.55
CA GLN A 190 -17.93 0.80 3.44
C GLN A 190 -18.26 -0.46 2.64
N GLU A 191 -17.81 -1.63 3.12
CA GLU A 191 -18.02 -2.92 2.47
C GLU A 191 -18.51 -3.98 3.43
N ALA A 192 -19.53 -4.74 3.01
CA ALA A 192 -20.02 -5.91 3.74
C ALA A 192 -19.11 -7.13 3.45
N VAL A 193 -17.88 -7.10 3.98
CA VAL A 193 -16.84 -8.10 3.64
C VAL A 193 -17.23 -9.50 4.04
N GLU A 194 -17.90 -9.69 5.19
CA GLU A 194 -18.32 -11.01 5.70
C GLU A 194 -19.30 -11.70 4.76
N GLU A 195 -20.32 -10.98 4.28
CA GLU A 195 -21.31 -11.50 3.34
C GLU A 195 -20.66 -11.90 2.01
N LYS A 196 -19.75 -11.05 1.50
CA LYS A 196 -19.03 -11.31 0.25
C LYS A 196 -18.06 -12.49 0.41
N ALA A 197 -17.35 -12.61 1.52
CA ALA A 197 -16.47 -13.73 1.82
C ALA A 197 -17.24 -15.06 1.85
N ALA A 198 -18.41 -15.09 2.51
CA ALA A 198 -19.29 -16.25 2.54
C ALA A 198 -19.78 -16.65 1.16
N HIS A 199 -20.20 -15.67 0.34
CA HIS A 199 -20.67 -15.91 -1.02
C HIS A 199 -19.56 -16.49 -1.92
N HIS A 200 -18.34 -15.95 -1.84
CA HIS A 200 -17.19 -16.39 -2.64
C HIS A 200 -16.45 -17.59 -2.04
N LYS A 201 -16.83 -18.05 -0.84
CA LYS A 201 -16.19 -19.17 -0.11
C LYS A 201 -14.68 -18.97 0.12
N VAL A 202 -14.31 -17.76 0.46
CA VAL A 202 -12.95 -17.37 0.81
C VAL A 202 -12.89 -16.85 2.24
N SER A 203 -11.69 -16.70 2.81
CA SER A 203 -11.56 -16.12 4.13
C SER A 203 -11.92 -14.63 4.13
N PHE A 204 -12.38 -14.13 5.29
CA PHE A 204 -12.66 -12.71 5.51
C PHE A 204 -11.44 -11.82 5.14
N GLU A 205 -10.25 -12.22 5.61
CA GLU A 205 -9.00 -11.49 5.34
C GLU A 205 -8.70 -11.41 3.84
N MET A 206 -8.87 -12.53 3.12
CA MET A 206 -8.65 -12.59 1.68
C MET A 206 -9.64 -11.70 0.92
N MET A 207 -10.93 -11.76 1.26
CA MET A 207 -11.96 -10.92 0.66
C MET A 207 -11.75 -9.44 0.95
N GLY A 208 -11.49 -9.08 2.22
CA GLY A 208 -11.20 -7.71 2.61
C GLY A 208 -9.98 -7.12 1.89
N ARG A 209 -8.94 -7.93 1.72
CA ARG A 209 -7.77 -7.55 0.94
C ARG A 209 -8.10 -7.35 -0.55
N GLU A 210 -8.84 -8.25 -1.16
CA GLU A 210 -9.24 -8.17 -2.57
C GLU A 210 -10.07 -6.92 -2.84
N LEU A 211 -11.12 -6.68 -2.06
CA LEU A 211 -11.98 -5.50 -2.17
C LEU A 211 -11.19 -4.19 -1.96
N ARG A 212 -10.31 -4.16 -0.97
CA ARG A 212 -9.45 -2.99 -0.71
C ARG A 212 -8.63 -2.63 -1.94
N TYR A 213 -7.91 -3.59 -2.53
CA TYR A 213 -7.11 -3.32 -3.73
C TYR A 213 -7.95 -3.02 -4.97
N GLN A 214 -9.14 -3.59 -5.08
CA GLN A 214 -10.08 -3.26 -6.15
C GLN A 214 -10.50 -1.80 -6.08
N HIS A 215 -10.90 -1.30 -4.90
CA HIS A 215 -11.25 0.11 -4.70
C HIS A 215 -10.06 1.04 -4.89
N LEU A 216 -8.90 0.68 -4.32
CA LEU A 216 -7.67 1.47 -4.46
C LEU A 216 -7.29 1.67 -5.93
N ARG A 217 -7.29 0.60 -6.74
CA ARG A 217 -6.98 0.69 -8.17
C ARG A 217 -8.02 1.49 -8.94
N ARG A 218 -9.30 1.27 -8.68
CA ARG A 218 -10.37 2.05 -9.30
C ARG A 218 -10.18 3.56 -9.03
N ILE A 219 -9.97 3.94 -7.78
CA ILE A 219 -9.76 5.35 -7.41
C ILE A 219 -8.46 5.87 -8.01
N ALA A 220 -7.38 5.09 -8.00
CA ALA A 220 -6.12 5.49 -8.60
C ALA A 220 -6.28 5.77 -10.11
N ASP A 221 -6.99 4.91 -10.84
CA ASP A 221 -7.28 5.09 -12.26
C ASP A 221 -8.20 6.29 -12.52
N GLU A 222 -9.26 6.48 -11.72
CA GLU A 222 -10.23 7.56 -11.86
C GLU A 222 -9.63 8.93 -11.55
N GLU A 223 -8.76 9.00 -10.54
CA GLU A 223 -8.19 10.25 -10.01
C GLU A 223 -6.75 10.54 -10.50
N GLY A 224 -6.16 9.60 -11.23
CA GLY A 224 -4.84 9.76 -11.83
C GLY A 224 -3.67 9.57 -10.86
N TYR A 225 -3.83 8.76 -9.81
CA TYR A 225 -2.72 8.36 -8.95
C TYR A 225 -1.88 7.28 -9.63
N GLU A 226 -0.56 7.47 -9.61
CA GLU A 226 0.39 6.54 -10.25
C GLU A 226 0.74 5.35 -9.35
N TYR A 227 0.72 5.55 -8.02
CA TYR A 227 1.06 4.51 -7.06
C TYR A 227 0.07 4.45 -5.90
N ILE A 228 -0.23 3.22 -5.48
CA ILE A 228 -0.89 2.91 -4.21
C ILE A 228 0.20 2.77 -3.14
N VAL A 229 0.14 3.57 -2.10
CA VAL A 229 1.10 3.55 -1.00
C VAL A 229 0.54 2.75 0.16
N THR A 230 1.38 1.87 0.74
CA THR A 230 1.00 1.10 1.93
C THR A 230 2.07 1.19 3.01
N ALA A 231 1.66 1.20 4.28
CA ALA A 231 2.54 1.34 5.44
C ALA A 231 3.18 0.03 5.90
N HIS A 232 3.41 -0.93 4.98
CA HIS A 232 4.13 -2.15 5.32
C HIS A 232 5.55 -1.83 5.79
N HIS A 233 5.93 -2.48 6.87
CA HIS A 233 7.20 -2.24 7.55
C HIS A 233 8.07 -3.50 7.62
N LYS A 234 9.22 -3.39 8.25
CA LYS A 234 10.25 -4.43 8.31
C LYS A 234 9.77 -5.73 8.96
N ASP A 235 8.92 -5.61 9.97
CA ASP A 235 8.36 -6.76 10.69
C ASP A 235 7.34 -7.49 9.80
N ASP A 236 6.50 -6.78 9.02
CA ASP A 236 5.61 -7.38 8.02
C ASP A 236 6.38 -8.18 6.96
N GLN A 237 7.56 -7.68 6.57
CA GLN A 237 8.43 -8.41 5.65
C GLN A 237 8.90 -9.73 6.24
N ALA A 238 9.35 -9.73 7.50
CA ALA A 238 9.76 -10.94 8.19
C ALA A 238 8.61 -11.95 8.33
N GLU A 239 7.41 -11.47 8.70
CA GLU A 239 6.19 -12.28 8.75
C GLU A 239 5.88 -12.94 7.40
N THR A 240 5.97 -12.16 6.32
CA THR A 240 5.70 -12.63 4.96
C THR A 240 6.70 -13.70 4.53
N VAL A 241 7.99 -13.48 4.78
CA VAL A 241 9.05 -14.45 4.45
C VAL A 241 8.85 -15.75 5.24
N LEU A 242 8.56 -15.67 6.53
CA LEU A 242 8.28 -16.85 7.36
C LEU A 242 7.04 -17.60 6.89
N ALA A 243 5.95 -16.89 6.60
CA ALA A 243 4.74 -17.50 6.08
C ALA A 243 4.99 -18.25 4.75
N HIS A 244 5.74 -17.65 3.84
CA HIS A 244 6.10 -18.28 2.57
C HIS A 244 7.03 -19.48 2.77
N MET A 245 8.01 -19.37 3.65
CA MET A 245 8.93 -20.47 3.97
C MET A 245 8.19 -21.69 4.54
N LEU A 246 7.27 -21.48 5.47
CA LEU A 246 6.47 -22.54 6.09
C LEU A 246 5.52 -23.22 5.09
N ARG A 247 5.08 -22.49 4.05
CA ARG A 247 4.26 -23.02 2.94
C ARG A 247 5.10 -23.68 1.83
N GLY A 248 6.43 -23.75 1.97
CA GLY A 248 7.32 -24.38 1.01
C GLY A 248 7.55 -23.58 -0.27
N ALA A 249 7.50 -22.24 -0.18
CA ALA A 249 7.73 -21.37 -1.32
C ALA A 249 9.19 -21.47 -1.82
N GLY A 250 9.37 -21.34 -3.14
CA GLY A 250 10.68 -21.18 -3.78
C GLY A 250 11.22 -19.74 -3.64
N LEU A 251 12.29 -19.42 -4.39
CA LEU A 251 12.94 -18.10 -4.31
C LEU A 251 11.98 -16.93 -4.55
N GLU A 252 11.06 -17.09 -5.51
CA GLU A 252 10.05 -16.07 -5.84
C GLU A 252 9.12 -15.74 -4.64
N GLY A 253 8.85 -16.68 -3.77
CA GLY A 253 8.10 -16.44 -2.54
C GLY A 253 8.99 -15.92 -1.41
N LEU A 254 10.20 -16.46 -1.27
CA LEU A 254 11.14 -16.10 -0.20
C LEU A 254 11.74 -14.69 -0.38
N GLN A 255 11.68 -14.10 -1.58
CA GLN A 255 12.03 -12.70 -1.77
C GLN A 255 11.11 -11.74 -0.98
N GLY A 256 9.97 -12.21 -0.47
CA GLY A 256 9.00 -11.41 0.25
C GLY A 256 8.39 -10.28 -0.58
N MET A 257 8.05 -9.17 0.08
CA MET A 257 7.55 -7.96 -0.57
C MET A 257 8.71 -7.15 -1.15
N GLN A 258 8.47 -6.51 -2.29
CA GLN A 258 9.37 -5.50 -2.87
C GLN A 258 8.94 -4.10 -2.43
N ALA A 259 9.90 -3.17 -2.31
CA ALA A 259 9.61 -1.78 -1.97
C ALA A 259 8.69 -1.13 -3.01
N VAL A 260 8.88 -1.45 -4.28
CA VAL A 260 7.96 -1.09 -5.36
C VAL A 260 7.67 -2.36 -6.17
N SER A 261 6.41 -2.69 -6.34
CA SER A 261 5.97 -3.77 -7.23
C SER A 261 4.70 -3.34 -7.95
N ASP A 262 4.73 -3.40 -9.28
CA ASP A 262 3.65 -2.91 -10.14
C ASP A 262 3.22 -1.48 -9.73
N ASP A 263 1.96 -1.31 -9.33
CA ASP A 263 1.32 -0.09 -8.89
C ASP A 263 1.46 0.18 -7.37
N ILE A 264 2.19 -0.66 -6.62
CA ILE A 264 2.25 -0.55 -5.15
C ILE A 264 3.62 -0.10 -4.68
N TRP A 265 3.66 0.96 -3.89
CA TRP A 265 4.84 1.49 -3.21
C TRP A 265 4.78 1.28 -1.70
N ARG A 266 5.86 0.77 -1.10
CA ARG A 266 6.01 0.45 0.34
C ARG A 266 7.22 1.20 0.93
N PRO A 267 7.08 2.49 1.18
CA PRO A 267 8.23 3.32 1.59
C PRO A 267 8.82 2.95 2.95
N CYS A 268 8.05 2.31 3.81
CA CYS A 268 8.51 1.93 5.16
C CYS A 268 9.03 0.49 5.26
N LEU A 269 9.19 -0.24 4.15
CA LEU A 269 9.50 -1.68 4.17
C LEU A 269 10.84 -2.03 4.86
N SER A 270 11.77 -1.10 4.96
CA SER A 270 13.03 -1.27 5.69
C SER A 270 13.02 -0.67 7.11
N VAL A 271 11.91 -0.05 7.54
CA VAL A 271 11.77 0.62 8.84
C VAL A 271 11.19 -0.33 9.87
N PRO A 272 11.80 -0.49 11.06
CA PRO A 272 11.21 -1.23 12.18
C PRO A 272 9.87 -0.62 12.63
N LYS A 273 8.91 -1.47 13.01
CA LYS A 273 7.61 -1.03 13.53
C LYS A 273 7.72 -0.06 14.70
N ASP A 274 8.61 -0.33 15.63
CA ASP A 274 8.82 0.52 16.81
C ASP A 274 9.19 1.96 16.45
N MET A 275 9.89 2.17 15.33
CA MET A 275 10.21 3.53 14.87
C MET A 275 8.96 4.28 14.39
N LEU A 276 8.03 3.60 13.72
CA LEU A 276 6.76 4.21 13.32
C LEU A 276 5.91 4.57 14.54
N ILE A 277 5.84 3.68 15.53
CA ILE A 277 5.16 3.94 16.81
C ILE A 277 5.77 5.16 17.51
N GLN A 278 7.10 5.20 17.66
CA GLN A 278 7.80 6.32 18.30
C GLN A 278 7.59 7.64 17.52
N TYR A 279 7.53 7.57 16.20
CA TYR A 279 7.25 8.74 15.36
C TYR A 279 5.81 9.27 15.58
N ALA A 280 4.81 8.38 15.59
CA ALA A 280 3.43 8.72 15.89
C ALA A 280 3.27 9.31 17.31
N GLN A 281 3.95 8.72 18.30
CA GLN A 281 3.98 9.23 19.68
C GLN A 281 4.61 10.62 19.77
N TRP A 282 5.72 10.85 19.05
CA TRP A 282 6.35 12.17 19.01
C TRP A 282 5.43 13.24 18.41
N LEU A 283 4.66 12.89 17.37
CA LEU A 283 3.66 13.76 16.78
C LEU A 283 2.41 13.92 17.64
N HIS A 284 2.21 13.10 18.66
CA HIS A 284 0.95 12.94 19.38
C HIS A 284 -0.21 12.55 18.44
N CYS A 285 0.09 11.68 17.47
CA CYS A 285 -0.92 11.19 16.55
C CYS A 285 -1.88 10.23 17.24
N PHE A 286 -3.13 10.38 16.90
CA PHE A 286 -4.22 9.49 17.25
C PHE A 286 -4.23 8.29 16.33
N HIS A 287 -4.55 7.12 16.81
CA HIS A 287 -4.67 5.93 16.00
C HIS A 287 -5.61 4.93 16.65
N GLY A 288 -6.29 4.14 15.82
CA GLY A 288 -7.08 3.01 16.29
C GLY A 288 -6.19 1.84 16.71
N GLU A 289 -6.64 1.09 17.71
CA GLU A 289 -6.08 -0.21 18.06
C GLU A 289 -7.04 -1.31 17.58
N ASP A 290 -6.64 -2.07 16.57
CA ASP A 290 -7.45 -3.17 16.06
C ASP A 290 -7.38 -4.38 16.99
N ALA A 291 -8.44 -4.60 17.77
CA ALA A 291 -8.56 -5.74 18.69
C ALA A 291 -8.48 -7.11 17.97
N SER A 292 -8.85 -7.17 16.67
CA SER A 292 -8.75 -8.41 15.89
C SER A 292 -7.31 -8.84 15.61
N ASN A 293 -6.33 -7.94 15.76
CA ASN A 293 -4.91 -8.27 15.71
C ASN A 293 -4.48 -9.25 16.83
N GLN A 294 -5.30 -9.45 17.86
CA GLN A 294 -4.98 -10.35 18.98
C GLN A 294 -5.40 -11.80 18.72
N ASP A 295 -6.22 -12.07 17.70
CA ASP A 295 -6.71 -13.42 17.44
C ASP A 295 -5.67 -14.27 16.68
N THR A 296 -5.06 -15.24 17.41
CA THR A 296 -4.04 -16.15 16.88
C THR A 296 -4.58 -17.31 16.04
N ILE A 297 -5.89 -17.40 15.80
CA ILE A 297 -6.49 -18.39 14.90
C ILE A 297 -6.01 -18.16 13.46
N TYR A 298 -5.69 -16.92 13.10
CA TYR A 298 -5.16 -16.57 11.79
C TYR A 298 -3.64 -16.80 11.73
N ASP A 299 -3.18 -17.50 10.70
CA ASP A 299 -1.76 -17.82 10.45
C ASP A 299 -0.83 -16.61 10.62
N ARG A 300 -1.23 -15.46 10.08
CA ARG A 300 -0.41 -14.24 10.12
C ARG A 300 -0.29 -13.68 11.54
N ASN A 301 -1.38 -13.65 12.29
CA ASN A 301 -1.38 -13.20 13.67
C ASN A 301 -0.55 -14.15 14.57
N TRP A 302 -0.63 -15.46 14.33
CA TRP A 302 0.20 -16.43 15.02
C TRP A 302 1.69 -16.22 14.74
N ILE A 303 2.06 -16.00 13.47
CA ILE A 303 3.46 -15.68 13.10
C ILE A 303 3.92 -14.41 13.82
N ARG A 304 3.12 -13.35 13.82
CA ARG A 304 3.41 -12.05 14.44
C ARG A 304 3.56 -12.15 15.96
N GLN A 305 2.63 -12.83 16.62
CA GLN A 305 2.55 -12.81 18.09
C GLN A 305 3.36 -13.92 18.77
N ILE A 306 3.57 -15.03 18.09
CA ILE A 306 4.22 -16.20 18.68
C ILE A 306 5.56 -16.50 18.00
N LEU A 307 5.56 -16.71 16.68
CA LEU A 307 6.75 -17.21 16.00
C LEU A 307 7.86 -16.15 15.92
N VAL A 308 7.56 -14.94 15.49
CA VAL A 308 8.57 -13.85 15.38
C VAL A 308 9.16 -13.53 16.75
N PRO A 309 8.38 -13.29 17.83
CA PRO A 309 8.94 -13.07 19.16
C PRO A 309 9.80 -14.24 19.68
N THR A 310 9.35 -15.49 19.46
CA THR A 310 10.12 -16.68 19.82
C THR A 310 11.47 -16.74 19.09
N CYS A 311 11.46 -16.40 17.79
CA CYS A 311 12.70 -16.31 16.99
C CYS A 311 13.62 -15.21 17.52
N GLU A 312 13.09 -14.02 17.85
CA GLU A 312 13.88 -12.89 18.38
C GLU A 312 14.46 -13.20 19.77
N GLU A 313 13.70 -13.87 20.64
CA GLU A 313 14.19 -14.31 21.97
C GLU A 313 15.37 -15.29 21.83
N ARG A 314 15.26 -16.24 20.92
CA ARG A 314 16.29 -17.27 20.73
C ARG A 314 17.47 -16.82 19.89
N TYR A 315 17.21 -15.98 18.89
CA TYR A 315 18.16 -15.43 17.93
C TYR A 315 17.96 -13.92 17.80
N PRO A 316 18.50 -13.11 18.72
CA PRO A 316 18.38 -11.65 18.65
C PRO A 316 18.80 -11.09 17.29
N GLY A 317 17.94 -10.33 16.66
CA GLY A 317 18.13 -9.83 15.29
C GLY A 317 17.62 -10.79 14.22
N ALA A 318 16.73 -11.72 14.56
CA ALA A 318 16.09 -12.65 13.59
C ALA A 318 15.31 -11.88 12.51
N VAL A 319 14.55 -10.84 12.88
CA VAL A 319 13.84 -9.97 11.93
C VAL A 319 14.83 -9.33 10.95
N ASP A 320 15.95 -8.83 11.43
CA ASP A 320 17.02 -8.27 10.60
C ASP A 320 17.64 -9.30 9.65
N ALA A 321 17.85 -10.51 10.15
CA ALA A 321 18.42 -11.59 9.37
C ALA A 321 17.47 -12.03 8.24
N LEU A 322 16.17 -12.16 8.52
CA LEU A 322 15.15 -12.48 7.52
C LEU A 322 15.06 -11.40 6.43
N ASN A 323 15.09 -10.13 6.83
CA ASN A 323 15.08 -9.02 5.89
C ASN A 323 16.35 -8.97 5.02
N ARG A 324 17.53 -9.24 5.60
CA ARG A 324 18.78 -9.35 4.81
C ARG A 324 18.70 -10.51 3.81
N MET A 325 18.22 -11.68 4.25
CA MET A 325 18.03 -12.84 3.38
C MET A 325 17.08 -12.51 2.22
N SER A 326 15.94 -11.91 2.51
CA SER A 326 14.96 -11.47 1.51
C SER A 326 15.59 -10.56 0.46
N ARG A 327 16.37 -9.55 0.85
CA ARG A 327 17.07 -8.65 -0.08
C ARG A 327 18.10 -9.35 -0.97
N LEU A 328 18.86 -10.32 -0.43
CA LEU A 328 19.79 -11.11 -1.23
C LEU A 328 19.03 -11.95 -2.25
N ILE A 329 17.95 -12.59 -1.83
CA ILE A 329 17.09 -13.38 -2.72
C ILE A 329 16.48 -12.50 -3.82
N GLN A 330 16.07 -11.24 -3.49
CA GLN A 330 15.56 -10.30 -4.51
C GLN A 330 16.61 -10.01 -5.60
N GLN A 331 17.89 -9.88 -5.23
CA GLN A 331 18.97 -9.69 -6.20
C GLN A 331 19.13 -10.91 -7.11
N ASP A 332 19.12 -12.13 -6.53
CA ASP A 332 19.21 -13.36 -7.30
C ASP A 332 18.00 -13.54 -8.23
N VAL A 333 16.80 -13.29 -7.73
CA VAL A 333 15.56 -13.35 -8.54
C VAL A 333 15.58 -12.33 -9.67
N SER A 334 16.03 -11.10 -9.41
CA SER A 334 16.16 -10.05 -10.43
C SER A 334 17.13 -10.48 -11.55
N TYR A 335 18.28 -11.05 -11.19
CA TYR A 335 19.21 -11.60 -12.17
C TYR A 335 18.58 -12.72 -13.01
N LEU A 336 17.92 -13.68 -12.35
CA LEU A 336 17.24 -14.77 -13.04
C LEU A 336 16.11 -14.29 -13.95
N GLN A 337 15.37 -13.26 -13.57
CA GLN A 337 14.35 -12.64 -14.40
C GLN A 337 14.95 -12.00 -15.65
N GLY A 338 16.08 -11.29 -15.52
CA GLY A 338 16.83 -10.74 -16.68
C GLY A 338 17.28 -11.83 -17.65
N GLU A 339 17.78 -12.97 -17.12
CA GLU A 339 18.14 -14.11 -17.95
C GLU A 339 16.92 -14.75 -18.66
N VAL A 340 15.78 -14.84 -17.96
CA VAL A 340 14.54 -15.34 -18.57
C VAL A 340 14.06 -14.40 -19.69
N GLU A 341 14.17 -13.09 -19.53
CA GLU A 341 13.86 -12.12 -20.59
C GLU A 341 14.81 -12.24 -21.79
N ARG A 342 16.08 -12.55 -21.53
CA ARG A 342 17.03 -12.88 -22.60
C ARG A 342 16.58 -14.13 -23.38
N LEU A 343 16.18 -15.20 -22.67
CA LEU A 343 15.68 -16.41 -23.31
C LEU A 343 14.40 -16.14 -24.11
N GLU A 344 13.47 -15.38 -23.56
CA GLU A 344 12.22 -15.01 -24.22
C GLU A 344 12.50 -14.27 -25.54
N LYS A 345 13.34 -13.23 -25.53
CA LYS A 345 13.73 -12.49 -26.73
C LYS A 345 14.46 -13.34 -27.77
N GLN A 346 15.22 -14.33 -27.31
CA GLN A 346 16.07 -15.15 -28.19
C GLN A 346 15.34 -16.34 -28.79
N TYR A 347 14.46 -17.01 -28.02
CA TYR A 347 13.91 -18.31 -28.36
C TYR A 347 12.38 -18.31 -28.50
N VAL A 348 11.68 -17.21 -28.23
CA VAL A 348 10.22 -17.16 -28.28
C VAL A 348 9.75 -16.20 -29.35
N GLN A 349 8.79 -16.66 -30.17
CA GLN A 349 8.10 -15.86 -31.18
C GLN A 349 6.60 -15.98 -30.96
N GLN A 350 5.86 -14.88 -31.05
CA GLN A 350 4.41 -14.87 -30.96
C GLN A 350 3.80 -14.69 -32.34
N GLU A 351 2.94 -15.62 -32.75
CA GLU A 351 2.22 -15.64 -34.01
C GLU A 351 0.71 -15.67 -33.73
N GLY A 352 0.10 -14.50 -33.52
CA GLY A 352 -1.30 -14.39 -33.10
C GLY A 352 -1.54 -15.08 -31.76
N ASN A 353 -2.45 -16.06 -31.70
CA ASN A 353 -2.76 -16.85 -30.50
C ASN A 353 -1.81 -18.03 -30.28
N THR A 354 -0.71 -18.13 -31.04
CA THR A 354 0.27 -19.21 -30.92
C THR A 354 1.60 -18.64 -30.47
N ILE A 355 2.21 -19.26 -29.45
CA ILE A 355 3.57 -18.97 -29.04
C ILE A 355 4.45 -20.11 -29.58
N VAL A 356 5.50 -19.75 -30.30
CA VAL A 356 6.46 -20.69 -30.89
C VAL A 356 7.81 -20.55 -30.18
N LEU A 357 8.32 -21.67 -29.63
CA LEU A 357 9.62 -21.70 -28.95
C LEU A 357 10.62 -22.49 -29.77
N ASP A 358 11.87 -22.00 -29.84
CA ASP A 358 13.00 -22.77 -30.39
C ASP A 358 13.42 -23.84 -29.38
N LYS A 359 13.04 -25.09 -29.68
CA LYS A 359 13.33 -26.24 -28.84
C LYS A 359 14.82 -26.54 -28.76
N ARG A 360 15.56 -26.38 -29.86
CA ARG A 360 17.00 -26.69 -29.90
C ARG A 360 17.78 -25.70 -29.04
N GLY A 361 17.47 -24.43 -29.14
CA GLY A 361 18.08 -23.40 -28.32
C GLY A 361 17.82 -23.62 -26.83
N LEU A 362 16.57 -23.93 -26.46
CA LEU A 362 16.19 -24.17 -25.06
C LEU A 362 16.82 -25.44 -24.46
N LEU A 363 17.18 -26.46 -25.28
CA LEU A 363 17.89 -27.63 -24.78
C LEU A 363 19.29 -27.34 -24.24
N GLY A 364 19.89 -26.22 -24.66
CA GLY A 364 21.20 -25.76 -24.16
C GLY A 364 21.13 -24.95 -22.89
N GLU A 365 19.93 -24.55 -22.46
CA GLU A 365 19.72 -23.65 -21.32
C GLU A 365 19.46 -24.44 -20.02
N HIS A 366 19.73 -23.78 -18.89
CA HIS A 366 19.56 -24.41 -17.58
C HIS A 366 18.06 -24.55 -17.22
N ASP A 367 17.68 -25.74 -16.67
CA ASP A 367 16.28 -26.04 -16.31
C ASP A 367 15.61 -24.97 -15.42
N ALA A 368 16.36 -24.33 -14.52
CA ALA A 368 15.86 -23.27 -13.68
C ALA A 368 15.41 -22.03 -14.47
N LEU A 369 16.04 -21.76 -15.61
CA LEU A 369 15.64 -20.65 -16.50
C LEU A 369 14.46 -21.06 -17.38
N VAL A 370 14.51 -22.27 -17.95
CA VAL A 370 13.43 -22.78 -18.79
C VAL A 370 12.13 -22.93 -18.01
N SER A 371 12.18 -23.37 -16.76
CA SER A 371 10.99 -23.46 -15.90
C SER A 371 10.40 -22.07 -15.60
N ARG A 372 11.22 -21.05 -15.38
CA ARG A 372 10.76 -19.68 -15.18
C ARG A 372 10.19 -19.07 -16.47
N LEU A 373 10.81 -19.38 -17.60
CA LEU A 373 10.27 -18.99 -18.91
C LEU A 373 8.86 -19.54 -19.11
N TRP A 374 8.63 -20.83 -18.81
CA TRP A 374 7.31 -21.42 -18.87
C TRP A 374 6.30 -20.72 -17.92
N LYS A 375 6.71 -20.46 -16.70
CA LYS A 375 5.85 -19.73 -15.75
C LYS A 375 5.49 -18.35 -16.29
N ARG A 376 6.45 -17.60 -16.83
CA ARG A 376 6.25 -16.29 -17.40
C ARG A 376 5.30 -16.29 -18.61
N LEU A 377 5.52 -17.20 -19.56
CA LEU A 377 4.71 -17.30 -20.76
C LEU A 377 3.26 -17.73 -20.49
N LEU A 378 3.04 -18.56 -19.47
CA LEU A 378 1.72 -19.08 -19.16
C LEU A 378 0.99 -18.33 -18.05
N SER A 379 1.67 -17.45 -17.31
CA SER A 379 1.09 -16.64 -16.23
C SER A 379 -0.18 -15.86 -16.63
N PRO A 380 -0.27 -15.22 -17.82
CA PRO A 380 -1.47 -14.50 -18.21
C PRO A 380 -2.71 -15.39 -18.38
N TYR A 381 -2.51 -16.70 -18.57
CA TYR A 381 -3.58 -17.67 -18.84
C TYR A 381 -3.97 -18.50 -17.61
N VAL A 382 -3.33 -18.21 -16.48
CA VAL A 382 -3.59 -18.88 -15.19
C VAL A 382 -4.37 -17.92 -14.29
N ARG A 383 -5.69 -17.87 -14.42
CA ARG A 383 -6.53 -17.00 -13.61
C ARG A 383 -6.31 -17.25 -12.11
N GLY A 384 -5.52 -16.37 -11.46
CA GLY A 384 -5.37 -16.33 -10.00
C GLY A 384 -4.61 -17.48 -9.33
N GLU A 385 -4.17 -18.50 -10.07
CA GLU A 385 -3.41 -19.63 -9.53
C GLU A 385 -1.98 -19.66 -10.08
N GLN A 386 -1.04 -20.07 -9.25
CA GLN A 386 0.34 -20.33 -9.74
C GLN A 386 0.42 -21.65 -10.50
N LEU A 387 1.25 -21.69 -11.54
CA LEU A 387 1.59 -22.95 -12.20
C LEU A 387 2.21 -23.92 -11.19
N GLY A 388 1.47 -25.00 -10.89
CA GLY A 388 1.96 -26.03 -9.98
C GLY A 388 3.22 -26.72 -10.50
N GLN A 389 4.10 -27.15 -9.59
CA GLN A 389 5.38 -27.78 -9.95
C GLN A 389 5.22 -28.97 -10.93
N LYS A 390 4.20 -29.79 -10.77
CA LYS A 390 3.92 -30.93 -11.68
C LYS A 390 3.69 -30.48 -13.12
N VAL A 391 3.05 -29.35 -13.35
CA VAL A 391 2.84 -28.79 -14.70
C VAL A 391 4.16 -28.30 -15.27
N VAL A 392 4.95 -27.60 -14.48
CA VAL A 392 6.29 -27.13 -14.87
C VAL A 392 7.21 -28.31 -15.24
N ASP A 393 7.22 -29.37 -14.45
CA ASP A 393 8.03 -30.57 -14.71
C ASP A 393 7.59 -31.29 -16.01
N ALA A 394 6.28 -31.34 -16.28
CA ALA A 394 5.75 -31.85 -17.52
C ALA A 394 6.22 -31.02 -18.73
N LEU A 395 6.14 -29.68 -18.63
CA LEU A 395 6.60 -28.77 -19.68
C LEU A 395 8.11 -28.86 -19.92
N LEU A 396 8.93 -28.99 -18.88
CA LEU A 396 10.36 -29.23 -18.98
C LEU A 396 10.62 -30.54 -19.71
N SER A 397 9.85 -31.59 -19.41
CA SER A 397 9.97 -32.89 -20.07
C SER A 397 9.66 -32.85 -21.57
N LEU A 398 8.83 -31.91 -22.03
CA LEU A 398 8.55 -31.70 -23.45
C LEU A 398 9.74 -31.09 -24.18
N VAL A 399 10.48 -30.18 -23.54
CA VAL A 399 11.70 -29.60 -24.12
C VAL A 399 12.73 -30.68 -24.35
N LYS A 400 12.93 -31.58 -23.39
CA LYS A 400 13.92 -32.67 -23.43
C LYS A 400 13.45 -33.92 -24.17
N GLY A 401 12.14 -34.04 -24.38
CA GLY A 401 11.52 -35.25 -24.92
C GLY A 401 11.58 -35.37 -26.45
N PRO A 402 11.17 -36.51 -27.00
CA PRO A 402 11.08 -36.75 -28.45
C PRO A 402 10.00 -35.85 -29.08
N LYS A 403 10.02 -35.73 -30.42
CA LYS A 403 8.97 -35.08 -31.21
C LYS A 403 7.62 -35.78 -31.06
N GLY A 404 6.55 -35.02 -31.36
CA GLY A 404 5.18 -35.55 -31.44
C GLY A 404 4.54 -35.80 -30.10
N LYS A 405 5.11 -35.27 -29.01
CA LYS A 405 4.42 -35.21 -27.73
C LYS A 405 3.50 -34.02 -27.66
N GLU A 406 2.34 -34.25 -27.04
CA GLU A 406 1.32 -33.24 -26.78
C GLU A 406 1.12 -33.16 -25.27
N PHE A 407 0.78 -31.93 -24.82
CA PHE A 407 0.41 -31.65 -23.43
C PHE A 407 -0.77 -30.71 -23.42
N HIS A 408 -1.78 -31.09 -22.68
CA HIS A 408 -3.02 -30.29 -22.53
C HIS A 408 -3.18 -29.91 -21.07
N TRP A 409 -3.35 -28.62 -20.85
CA TRP A 409 -3.60 -28.09 -19.53
C TRP A 409 -4.52 -26.89 -19.61
N ARG A 410 -5.75 -27.04 -19.12
CA ARG A 410 -6.82 -26.00 -19.21
C ARG A 410 -7.03 -25.53 -20.66
N GLN A 411 -6.83 -24.24 -20.93
CA GLN A 411 -6.96 -23.61 -22.25
C GLN A 411 -5.66 -23.61 -23.04
N VAL A 412 -4.61 -24.30 -22.55
CA VAL A 412 -3.29 -24.34 -23.18
C VAL A 412 -3.06 -25.71 -23.78
N GLN A 413 -2.72 -25.74 -25.06
CA GLN A 413 -2.28 -26.95 -25.77
C GLN A 413 -0.83 -26.73 -26.22
N VAL A 414 0.04 -27.72 -25.95
CA VAL A 414 1.47 -27.66 -26.29
C VAL A 414 1.79 -28.81 -27.20
N PHE A 415 2.37 -28.52 -28.36
CA PHE A 415 2.78 -29.49 -29.37
C PHE A 415 4.28 -29.41 -29.58
N THR A 416 4.94 -30.57 -29.61
CA THR A 416 6.40 -30.63 -29.85
C THR A 416 6.73 -31.16 -31.24
N SER A 417 7.63 -30.46 -31.94
CA SER A 417 8.27 -30.93 -33.17
C SER A 417 9.75 -31.21 -32.95
N TYR A 418 10.55 -31.40 -34.00
CA TYR A 418 12.01 -31.57 -33.89
C TYR A 418 12.70 -30.34 -33.35
N ASP A 419 12.29 -29.17 -33.86
CA ASP A 419 13.01 -27.91 -33.65
C ASP A 419 12.21 -26.90 -32.88
N THR A 420 10.89 -27.09 -32.79
CA THR A 420 9.98 -26.10 -32.18
C THR A 420 9.01 -26.73 -31.21
N ILE A 421 8.56 -25.91 -30.27
CA ILE A 421 7.43 -26.19 -29.41
C ILE A 421 6.38 -25.11 -29.70
N LYS A 422 5.17 -25.53 -30.04
CA LYS A 422 4.03 -24.61 -30.27
C LYS A 422 3.07 -24.66 -29.09
N VAL A 423 2.78 -23.52 -28.56
CA VAL A 423 1.78 -23.33 -27.51
C VAL A 423 0.57 -22.65 -28.14
N VAL A 424 -0.55 -23.33 -28.20
CA VAL A 424 -1.80 -22.82 -28.74
C VAL A 424 -2.72 -22.49 -27.58
N LEU A 425 -3.23 -21.28 -27.59
CA LEU A 425 -4.17 -20.77 -26.58
C LEU A 425 -5.58 -20.99 -27.12
N CYS A 426 -6.31 -21.94 -26.54
CA CYS A 426 -7.66 -22.29 -26.92
C CYS A 426 -8.65 -21.45 -26.10
N GLY A 427 -9.28 -20.48 -26.74
CA GLY A 427 -10.35 -19.65 -26.18
C GLY A 427 -10.11 -18.17 -26.39
N ASP A 428 -11.15 -17.49 -26.80
CA ASP A 428 -11.17 -16.02 -26.87
C ASP A 428 -10.84 -15.46 -25.49
N ILE A 429 -9.82 -14.59 -25.48
CA ILE A 429 -9.71 -13.60 -24.39
C ILE A 429 -10.92 -12.69 -24.61
N GLU A 430 -12.09 -13.08 -24.10
CA GLU A 430 -13.15 -12.12 -23.86
C GLU A 430 -12.56 -11.09 -22.88
N ASN A 431 -12.13 -9.96 -23.45
CA ASN A 431 -12.11 -8.70 -22.74
C ASN A 431 -13.50 -8.49 -22.15
N LYS A 432 -13.74 -8.99 -20.95
CA LYS A 432 -14.77 -8.46 -20.08
C LYS A 432 -14.11 -7.38 -19.23
N GLU A 433 -13.95 -6.22 -19.87
CA GLU A 433 -14.29 -4.96 -19.26
C GLU A 433 -15.73 -5.08 -18.77
N THR A 434 -15.91 -5.32 -17.48
CA THR A 434 -17.05 -4.85 -16.67
C THR A 434 -16.66 -4.94 -15.20
#